data_8a39ae315506c411534b7175d3607989
#
_entry.id   8a39ae315506c411534b7175d3607989
#
_cell.length_a   1.000
_cell.length_b   1.000
_cell.length_c   1.000
_cell.angle_alpha   90.00
_cell.angle_beta   90.00
_cell.angle_gamma   90.00
#
_symmetry.space_group_name_H-M   'P 1'
#
loop_
_entity.id
_entity.type
_entity.pdbx_description
1 polymer ?
#
loop_
_entity_poly.entity_id
_entity_poly.type
_entity_poly.pdbx_seq_one_letter_code
_entity_poly.pdbx_strand_id
1 'polypeptide(L)'
;MSTFLPPLAPGSVSLRLYPHTSLDARAIVEEMRTQARLAREVGFDGVMTSEHHGGFAGYLPNPLQMAGFLLEAMDGGWAGACPLLLTVRPTALVVEETAWLAARFPGRVMLGVAAGSLQDDFDILETPKEGYVERFKSALPQVAGALSGRDPWLLGGDPAVAACAHSPIPMTSAAMSYTAVRRAADAGMGLLFDSLSTIERCRELTDTYRGSGGTGTCILVRRVWIGPPPASRQAQQVDVYRSYAEAGAQTHWADDAMLSHSDPAELAEIVANTAAAAGCEAVNIRLHVPGILPEEVRDQLAALGDVVPAVRERLLAGLAV
;
A
#
# COMPACT_ATOMS: atom_id res chain seq x y z
N MET A 1 -11.87 16.73 -17.36
CA MET A 1 -12.09 15.56 -16.47
C MET A 1 -10.72 15.02 -16.13
N SER A 2 -10.31 15.06 -14.88
CA SER A 2 -9.05 14.43 -14.43
C SER A 2 -9.22 12.91 -14.61
N THR A 3 -8.51 12.33 -15.57
CA THR A 3 -8.48 10.88 -15.78
C THR A 3 -7.59 10.28 -14.69
N PHE A 4 -8.19 9.51 -13.76
CA PHE A 4 -7.44 8.78 -12.77
C PHE A 4 -6.65 7.66 -13.42
N LEU A 5 -5.43 7.45 -12.93
CA LEU A 5 -4.63 6.33 -13.37
C LEU A 5 -5.20 5.02 -12.78
N PRO A 6 -5.14 3.91 -13.54
CA PRO A 6 -5.59 2.61 -13.06
C PRO A 6 -4.76 2.12 -11.86
N PRO A 7 -5.23 1.09 -11.15
CA PRO A 7 -4.54 0.58 -9.97
C PRO A 7 -3.07 0.25 -10.26
N LEU A 8 -2.17 0.76 -9.41
CA LEU A 8 -0.73 0.55 -9.47
C LEU A 8 -0.04 0.99 -10.77
N ALA A 9 -0.68 1.83 -11.59
CA ALA A 9 -0.04 2.34 -12.80
C ALA A 9 1.17 3.22 -12.46
N PRO A 10 2.24 3.22 -13.30
CA PRO A 10 3.31 4.19 -13.19
C PRO A 10 2.76 5.62 -13.24
N GLY A 11 3.29 6.50 -12.41
CA GLY A 11 2.80 7.86 -12.21
C GLY A 11 1.68 7.99 -11.18
N SER A 12 1.11 6.89 -10.67
CA SER A 12 -0.02 6.96 -9.72
C SER A 12 0.39 7.52 -8.36
N VAL A 13 -0.50 8.36 -7.81
CA VAL A 13 -0.40 8.89 -6.45
C VAL A 13 -1.59 8.39 -5.65
N SER A 14 -1.33 7.60 -4.61
CA SER A 14 -2.35 7.00 -3.77
C SER A 14 -2.23 7.44 -2.31
N LEU A 15 -3.32 7.35 -1.56
CA LEU A 15 -3.37 7.66 -0.13
C LEU A 15 -3.36 6.38 0.70
N ARG A 16 -2.58 6.36 1.77
CA ARG A 16 -2.63 5.31 2.78
C ARG A 16 -3.53 5.73 3.93
N LEU A 17 -4.61 4.98 4.10
CA LEU A 17 -5.60 5.22 5.14
C LEU A 17 -5.36 4.30 6.35
N TYR A 18 -5.62 4.85 7.53
CA TYR A 18 -5.55 4.15 8.81
C TYR A 18 -6.77 4.48 9.67
N PRO A 19 -7.22 3.55 10.52
CA PRO A 19 -8.26 3.82 11.50
C PRO A 19 -7.80 4.83 12.56
N HIS A 20 -8.70 5.74 12.96
CA HIS A 20 -8.48 6.64 14.08
C HIS A 20 -8.85 5.94 15.37
N THR A 21 -7.88 5.63 16.21
CA THR A 21 -8.06 4.85 17.45
C THR A 21 -8.86 5.59 18.53
N SER A 22 -9.09 6.89 18.38
CA SER A 22 -9.96 7.69 19.25
C SER A 22 -11.45 7.54 18.99
N LEU A 23 -11.81 6.89 17.87
CA LEU A 23 -13.20 6.69 17.44
C LEU A 23 -13.67 5.26 17.77
N ASP A 24 -14.99 5.10 17.92
CA ASP A 24 -15.60 3.76 17.95
C ASP A 24 -15.56 3.10 16.55
N ALA A 25 -15.81 1.78 16.49
CA ALA A 25 -15.67 1.00 15.27
C ALA A 25 -16.55 1.49 14.12
N ARG A 26 -17.79 1.95 14.40
CA ARG A 26 -18.69 2.51 13.37
C ARG A 26 -18.15 3.83 12.84
N ALA A 27 -17.74 4.72 13.75
CA ALA A 27 -17.19 6.02 13.40
C ALA A 27 -15.87 5.89 12.63
N ILE A 28 -15.02 4.89 12.94
CA ILE A 28 -13.81 4.55 12.16
C ILE A 28 -14.19 4.26 10.71
N VAL A 29 -15.16 3.38 10.46
CA VAL A 29 -15.57 3.03 9.09
C VAL A 29 -16.06 4.26 8.33
N GLU A 30 -16.95 5.07 8.93
CA GLU A 30 -17.49 6.25 8.28
C GLU A 30 -16.44 7.34 8.05
N GLU A 31 -15.49 7.51 8.97
CA GLU A 31 -14.39 8.46 8.77
C GLU A 31 -13.45 8.00 7.65
N MET A 32 -13.07 6.73 7.58
CA MET A 32 -12.25 6.21 6.49
C MET A 32 -12.94 6.35 5.14
N ARG A 33 -14.26 6.13 5.07
CA ARG A 33 -15.06 6.38 3.86
C ARG A 33 -15.06 7.86 3.47
N THR A 34 -15.16 8.74 4.45
CA THR A 34 -15.09 10.19 4.23
C THR A 34 -13.72 10.62 3.71
N GLN A 35 -12.64 10.12 4.32
CA GLN A 35 -11.28 10.42 3.86
C GLN A 35 -11.01 9.85 2.45
N ALA A 36 -11.53 8.67 2.11
CA ALA A 36 -11.40 8.10 0.77
C ALA A 36 -12.11 8.97 -0.29
N ARG A 37 -13.31 9.48 0.01
CA ARG A 37 -14.03 10.41 -0.88
C ARG A 37 -13.26 11.71 -1.06
N LEU A 38 -12.78 12.32 0.04
CA LEU A 38 -11.97 13.54 -0.02
C LEU A 38 -10.66 13.32 -0.80
N ALA A 39 -9.98 12.20 -0.59
CA ALA A 39 -8.79 11.85 -1.35
C ALA A 39 -9.09 11.80 -2.86
N ARG A 40 -10.22 11.23 -3.23
CA ARG A 40 -10.67 11.21 -4.62
C ARG A 40 -10.94 12.62 -5.16
N GLU A 41 -11.60 13.46 -4.39
CA GLU A 41 -11.93 14.87 -4.75
C GLU A 41 -10.66 15.70 -4.97
N VAL A 42 -9.62 15.52 -4.17
CA VAL A 42 -8.33 16.22 -4.31
C VAL A 42 -7.37 15.59 -5.32
N GLY A 43 -7.77 14.51 -5.97
CA GLY A 43 -7.05 13.97 -7.12
C GLY A 43 -6.19 12.73 -6.88
N PHE A 44 -6.25 12.09 -5.71
CA PHE A 44 -5.60 10.78 -5.55
C PHE A 44 -6.20 9.74 -6.50
N ASP A 45 -5.37 8.88 -7.07
CA ASP A 45 -5.79 7.81 -7.98
C ASP A 45 -6.47 6.67 -7.26
N GLY A 46 -6.08 6.41 -6.00
CA GLY A 46 -6.65 5.37 -5.16
C GLY A 46 -6.23 5.45 -3.71
N VAL A 47 -6.73 4.49 -2.93
CA VAL A 47 -6.46 4.38 -1.50
C VAL A 47 -6.01 2.97 -1.12
N MET A 48 -5.14 2.86 -0.12
CA MET A 48 -4.62 1.59 0.39
C MET A 48 -4.80 1.49 1.89
N THR A 49 -5.10 0.29 2.38
CA THR A 49 -5.16 -0.04 3.81
C THR A 49 -4.25 -1.22 4.12
N SER A 50 -3.80 -1.34 5.37
CA SER A 50 -2.85 -2.37 5.79
C SER A 50 -3.43 -3.24 6.90
N GLU A 51 -2.95 -4.48 7.01
CA GLU A 51 -3.41 -5.48 7.94
C GLU A 51 -2.50 -5.61 9.16
N HIS A 52 -3.11 -5.61 10.34
CA HIS A 52 -2.66 -6.20 11.59
C HIS A 52 -3.87 -6.52 12.47
N HIS A 53 -3.70 -7.44 13.41
CA HIS A 53 -4.78 -7.96 14.25
C HIS A 53 -4.68 -7.50 15.71
N GLY A 54 -5.67 -7.85 16.52
CA GLY A 54 -5.68 -7.58 17.97
C GLY A 54 -5.79 -6.11 18.36
N GLY A 55 -6.25 -5.24 17.47
CA GLY A 55 -6.32 -3.80 17.76
C GLY A 55 -4.96 -3.11 17.68
N PHE A 56 -3.99 -3.67 16.98
CA PHE A 56 -2.70 -3.03 16.73
C PHE A 56 -2.93 -1.63 16.15
N ALA A 57 -2.40 -0.62 16.83
CA ALA A 57 -2.75 0.77 16.60
C ALA A 57 -2.47 1.22 15.15
N GLY A 58 -3.51 1.76 14.52
CA GLY A 58 -3.43 2.28 13.16
C GLY A 58 -3.56 1.23 12.05
N TYR A 59 -4.03 0.01 12.36
CA TYR A 59 -4.20 -1.05 11.36
C TYR A 59 -5.57 -1.71 11.42
N LEU A 60 -5.92 -2.44 10.37
CA LEU A 60 -7.22 -3.10 10.21
C LEU A 60 -7.06 -4.63 10.21
N PRO A 61 -7.98 -5.37 10.83
CA PRO A 61 -7.95 -6.83 10.80
C PRO A 61 -8.41 -7.41 9.45
N ASN A 62 -9.21 -6.67 8.68
CA ASN A 62 -9.65 -7.08 7.35
C ASN A 62 -9.62 -5.92 6.34
N PRO A 63 -8.45 -5.66 5.73
CA PRO A 63 -8.30 -4.57 4.78
C PRO A 63 -9.04 -4.79 3.45
N LEU A 64 -9.36 -6.04 3.03
CA LEU A 64 -10.17 -6.31 1.85
C LEU A 64 -11.63 -5.91 2.06
N GLN A 65 -12.21 -6.24 3.21
CA GLN A 65 -13.56 -5.78 3.56
C GLN A 65 -13.62 -4.25 3.58
N MET A 66 -12.65 -3.61 4.20
CA MET A 66 -12.56 -2.15 4.23
C MET A 66 -12.44 -1.58 2.81
N ALA A 67 -11.62 -2.18 1.94
CA ALA A 67 -11.51 -1.73 0.54
C ALA A 67 -12.88 -1.72 -0.17
N GLY A 68 -13.74 -2.69 0.10
CA GLY A 68 -15.13 -2.70 -0.40
C GLY A 68 -15.92 -1.49 0.09
N PHE A 69 -15.86 -1.16 1.38
CA PHE A 69 -16.55 0.02 1.93
C PHE A 69 -16.01 1.34 1.36
N LEU A 70 -14.71 1.43 1.10
CA LEU A 70 -14.09 2.61 0.49
C LEU A 70 -14.49 2.76 -0.98
N LEU A 71 -14.51 1.66 -1.74
CA LEU A 71 -14.92 1.66 -3.15
C LEU A 71 -16.37 2.09 -3.34
N GLU A 72 -17.27 1.71 -2.43
CA GLU A 72 -18.66 2.18 -2.41
C GLU A 72 -18.79 3.68 -2.11
N ALA A 73 -17.85 4.25 -1.36
CA ALA A 73 -17.87 5.67 -1.00
C ALA A 73 -17.27 6.58 -2.08
N MET A 74 -16.47 6.04 -3.01
CA MET A 74 -15.74 6.82 -4.02
C MET A 74 -16.41 6.75 -5.40
N ASP A 75 -16.59 7.91 -6.04
CA ASP A 75 -17.06 8.03 -7.42
C ASP A 75 -15.90 7.84 -8.43
N GLY A 76 -15.26 6.68 -8.44
CA GLY A 76 -14.09 6.39 -9.25
C GLY A 76 -12.82 6.19 -8.42
N GLY A 77 -11.65 6.07 -9.09
CA GLY A 77 -10.41 5.65 -8.44
C GLY A 77 -10.48 4.20 -7.97
N TRP A 78 -9.46 3.75 -7.28
CA TRP A 78 -9.30 2.36 -6.87
C TRP A 78 -8.99 2.22 -5.37
N ALA A 79 -9.21 1.03 -4.83
CA ALA A 79 -8.83 0.68 -3.48
C ALA A 79 -8.31 -0.75 -3.38
N GLY A 80 -7.55 -1.04 -2.31
CA GLY A 80 -7.13 -2.39 -2.03
C GLY A 80 -6.42 -2.54 -0.69
N ALA A 81 -6.29 -3.80 -0.27
CA ALA A 81 -5.44 -4.20 0.83
C ALA A 81 -3.97 -4.09 0.40
N CYS A 82 -3.13 -3.40 1.17
CA CYS A 82 -1.72 -3.23 0.82
C CYS A 82 -0.88 -2.80 2.03
N PRO A 83 -0.16 -3.74 2.68
CA PRO A 83 -0.23 -5.16 2.41
C PRO A 83 -1.32 -5.89 3.20
N LEU A 84 -1.74 -7.02 2.63
CA LEU A 84 -2.46 -8.09 3.29
C LEU A 84 -1.43 -9.15 3.73
N LEU A 85 -1.62 -9.75 4.91
CA LEU A 85 -0.71 -10.77 5.45
C LEU A 85 -1.03 -12.14 4.86
N LEU A 86 -0.29 -12.55 3.84
CA LEU A 86 -0.60 -13.75 3.06
C LEU A 86 -0.40 -15.06 3.83
N THR A 87 0.41 -15.08 4.89
CA THR A 87 0.77 -16.30 5.61
C THR A 87 -0.14 -16.67 6.77
N VAL A 88 -1.03 -15.77 7.17
CA VAL A 88 -1.92 -15.97 8.32
C VAL A 88 -3.32 -16.45 7.93
N ARG A 89 -3.56 -16.68 6.63
CA ARG A 89 -4.85 -17.14 6.12
C ARG A 89 -4.70 -18.10 4.93
N PRO A 90 -5.73 -18.91 4.61
CA PRO A 90 -5.70 -19.78 3.44
C PRO A 90 -5.54 -18.99 2.13
N THR A 91 -4.63 -19.44 1.26
CA THR A 91 -4.36 -18.80 -0.03
C THR A 91 -5.60 -18.72 -0.92
N ALA A 92 -6.42 -19.79 -0.96
CA ALA A 92 -7.65 -19.82 -1.74
C ALA A 92 -8.62 -18.71 -1.33
N LEU A 93 -8.78 -18.48 -0.03
CA LEU A 93 -9.66 -17.45 0.50
C LEU A 93 -9.22 -16.05 0.06
N VAL A 94 -7.90 -15.78 0.07
CA VAL A 94 -7.36 -14.50 -0.42
C VAL A 94 -7.69 -14.28 -1.90
N VAL A 95 -7.55 -15.32 -2.71
CA VAL A 95 -7.85 -15.25 -4.15
C VAL A 95 -9.34 -15.00 -4.37
N GLU A 96 -10.22 -15.79 -3.75
CA GLU A 96 -11.67 -15.67 -3.90
C GLU A 96 -12.18 -14.31 -3.41
N GLU A 97 -11.82 -13.88 -2.19
CA GLU A 97 -12.24 -12.59 -1.65
C GLU A 97 -11.82 -11.42 -2.54
N THR A 98 -10.58 -11.45 -3.07
CA THR A 98 -10.07 -10.40 -3.94
C THR A 98 -10.78 -10.42 -5.30
N ALA A 99 -10.99 -11.59 -5.89
CA ALA A 99 -11.66 -11.75 -7.18
C ALA A 99 -13.14 -11.32 -7.11
N TRP A 100 -13.86 -11.70 -6.05
CA TRP A 100 -15.25 -11.28 -5.85
C TRP A 100 -15.38 -9.78 -5.58
N LEU A 101 -14.42 -9.18 -4.87
CA LEU A 101 -14.36 -7.72 -4.74
C LEU A 101 -14.16 -7.05 -6.10
N ALA A 102 -13.26 -7.58 -6.94
CA ALA A 102 -13.02 -7.07 -8.28
C ALA A 102 -14.21 -7.29 -9.23
N ALA A 103 -14.97 -8.38 -9.06
CA ALA A 103 -16.20 -8.62 -9.81
C ALA A 103 -17.26 -7.53 -9.54
N ARG A 104 -17.34 -7.03 -8.29
CA ARG A 104 -18.22 -5.91 -7.91
C ARG A 104 -17.68 -4.56 -8.39
N PHE A 105 -16.35 -4.39 -8.45
CA PHE A 105 -15.68 -3.13 -8.82
C PHE A 105 -14.64 -3.35 -9.93
N PRO A 106 -15.07 -3.65 -11.17
CA PRO A 106 -14.15 -3.98 -12.25
C PRO A 106 -13.12 -2.88 -12.52
N GLY A 107 -11.83 -3.27 -12.60
CA GLY A 107 -10.72 -2.35 -12.87
C GLY A 107 -10.39 -1.38 -11.74
N ARG A 108 -10.99 -1.54 -10.55
CA ARG A 108 -10.82 -0.62 -9.41
C ARG A 108 -10.21 -1.30 -8.17
N VAL A 109 -9.82 -2.56 -8.25
CA VAL A 109 -9.24 -3.32 -7.15
C VAL A 109 -7.78 -3.61 -7.40
N MET A 110 -6.97 -3.54 -6.36
CA MET A 110 -5.58 -4.01 -6.33
C MET A 110 -5.32 -4.83 -5.08
N LEU A 111 -4.26 -5.64 -5.11
CA LEU A 111 -3.80 -6.40 -3.95
C LEU A 111 -2.31 -6.18 -3.72
N GLY A 112 -1.94 -5.74 -2.52
CA GLY A 112 -0.57 -5.79 -2.02
C GLY A 112 -0.45 -6.88 -0.97
N VAL A 113 0.65 -7.64 -0.97
CA VAL A 113 0.86 -8.74 -0.03
C VAL A 113 2.17 -8.60 0.74
N ALA A 114 2.17 -9.10 1.96
CA ALA A 114 3.36 -9.27 2.80
C ALA A 114 3.37 -10.65 3.46
N ALA A 115 4.54 -11.07 3.89
CA ALA A 115 4.65 -12.32 4.66
C ALA A 115 4.05 -12.20 6.07
N GLY A 116 4.12 -11.00 6.67
CA GLY A 116 3.84 -10.81 8.09
C GLY A 116 5.05 -11.22 8.95
N SER A 117 5.17 -10.63 10.13
CA SER A 117 6.27 -10.93 11.05
C SER A 117 5.90 -10.79 12.53
N LEU A 118 4.78 -10.12 12.84
CA LEU A 118 4.31 -9.90 14.19
C LEU A 118 3.77 -11.21 14.77
N GLN A 119 4.29 -11.65 15.94
CA GLN A 119 3.85 -12.89 16.58
C GLN A 119 2.35 -12.86 16.89
N ASP A 120 1.86 -11.73 17.39
CA ASP A 120 0.46 -11.55 17.78
C ASP A 120 -0.52 -11.82 16.62
N ASP A 121 -0.16 -11.45 15.38
CA ASP A 121 -1.02 -11.74 14.20
C ASP A 121 -1.19 -13.24 13.99
N PHE A 122 -0.11 -14.02 14.20
CA PHE A 122 -0.13 -15.47 14.07
C PHE A 122 -0.92 -16.13 15.21
N ASP A 123 -0.73 -15.67 16.43
CA ASP A 123 -1.38 -16.22 17.62
C ASP A 123 -2.89 -15.98 17.57
N ILE A 124 -3.33 -14.76 17.21
CA ILE A 124 -4.74 -14.40 17.11
C ILE A 124 -5.46 -15.21 16.00
N LEU A 125 -4.77 -15.45 14.88
CA LEU A 125 -5.32 -16.21 13.76
C LEU A 125 -5.02 -17.71 13.85
N GLU A 126 -4.57 -18.20 15.01
CA GLU A 126 -4.32 -19.62 15.30
C GLU A 126 -3.43 -20.29 14.24
N THR A 127 -2.49 -19.53 13.67
CA THR A 127 -1.59 -20.00 12.61
C THR A 127 -0.16 -20.05 13.16
N PRO A 128 0.57 -21.16 13.05
CA PRO A 128 1.95 -21.22 13.51
C PRO A 128 2.84 -20.21 12.79
N LYS A 129 3.61 -19.40 13.52
CA LYS A 129 4.60 -18.51 12.90
C LYS A 129 5.75 -19.30 12.28
N GLU A 130 6.09 -20.44 12.87
CA GLU A 130 7.11 -21.34 12.29
C GLU A 130 6.80 -21.67 10.83
N GLY A 131 7.80 -21.59 9.95
CA GLY A 131 7.65 -21.89 8.53
C GLY A 131 6.86 -20.82 7.72
N TYR A 132 6.57 -19.64 8.27
CA TYR A 132 5.81 -18.60 7.56
C TYR A 132 6.48 -18.14 6.27
N VAL A 133 7.81 -18.14 6.22
CA VAL A 133 8.56 -17.79 5.00
C VAL A 133 8.30 -18.81 3.88
N GLU A 134 8.26 -20.10 4.22
CA GLU A 134 7.98 -21.17 3.25
C GLU A 134 6.51 -21.13 2.80
N ARG A 135 5.58 -20.85 3.73
CA ARG A 135 4.17 -20.61 3.35
C ARG A 135 4.03 -19.44 2.39
N PHE A 136 4.74 -18.34 2.64
CA PHE A 136 4.73 -17.19 1.73
C PHE A 136 5.31 -17.56 0.35
N LYS A 137 6.41 -18.29 0.31
CA LYS A 137 7.03 -18.76 -0.95
C LYS A 137 6.08 -19.63 -1.77
N SER A 138 5.28 -20.45 -1.10
CA SER A 138 4.29 -21.32 -1.76
C SER A 138 3.05 -20.55 -2.20
N ALA A 139 2.52 -19.65 -1.37
CA ALA A 139 1.27 -18.93 -1.62
C ALA A 139 1.43 -17.84 -2.69
N LEU A 140 2.58 -17.15 -2.73
CA LEU A 140 2.78 -16.00 -3.61
C LEU A 140 2.56 -16.31 -5.10
N PRO A 141 3.16 -17.37 -5.69
CA PRO A 141 2.93 -17.71 -7.10
C PRO A 141 1.48 -18.16 -7.37
N GLN A 142 0.81 -18.79 -6.40
CA GLN A 142 -0.59 -19.22 -6.54
C GLN A 142 -1.53 -18.00 -6.62
N VAL A 143 -1.38 -17.02 -5.70
CA VAL A 143 -2.14 -15.77 -5.74
C VAL A 143 -1.83 -15.00 -7.02
N ALA A 144 -0.55 -14.87 -7.38
CA ALA A 144 -0.12 -14.18 -8.59
C ALA A 144 -0.69 -14.82 -9.86
N GLY A 145 -0.64 -16.14 -9.95
CA GLY A 145 -1.18 -16.90 -11.09
C GLY A 145 -2.69 -16.70 -11.24
N ALA A 146 -3.43 -16.90 -10.16
CA ALA A 146 -4.88 -16.83 -10.16
C ALA A 146 -5.41 -15.41 -10.46
N LEU A 147 -4.93 -14.40 -9.74
CA LEU A 147 -5.42 -13.03 -9.89
C LEU A 147 -4.90 -12.32 -11.17
N SER A 148 -3.81 -12.81 -11.77
CA SER A 148 -3.38 -12.36 -13.10
C SER A 148 -4.08 -13.10 -14.25
N GLY A 149 -4.89 -14.11 -13.95
CA GLY A 149 -5.58 -14.94 -14.93
C GLY A 149 -4.68 -15.92 -15.69
N ARG A 150 -3.41 -16.08 -15.30
CA ARG A 150 -2.46 -16.99 -15.94
C ARG A 150 -2.69 -18.46 -15.54
N ASP A 151 -3.04 -18.69 -14.30
CA ASP A 151 -3.29 -20.03 -13.75
C ASP A 151 -4.30 -19.90 -12.59
N PRO A 152 -5.56 -20.33 -12.77
CA PRO A 152 -6.56 -20.27 -11.72
C PRO A 152 -6.30 -21.26 -10.57
N TRP A 153 -5.24 -22.05 -10.66
CA TRP A 153 -4.86 -23.07 -9.70
C TRP A 153 -6.05 -24.02 -9.41
N LEU A 154 -6.44 -24.24 -8.16
CA LEU A 154 -7.58 -25.09 -7.80
C LEU A 154 -8.95 -24.39 -7.96
N LEU A 155 -8.98 -23.11 -8.29
CA LEU A 155 -10.15 -22.24 -8.26
C LEU A 155 -10.76 -21.97 -9.64
N GLY A 156 -10.41 -22.75 -10.68
CA GLY A 156 -10.89 -22.55 -12.05
C GLY A 156 -12.43 -22.67 -12.22
N GLY A 157 -13.13 -23.27 -11.25
CA GLY A 157 -14.59 -23.33 -11.22
C GLY A 157 -15.28 -22.09 -10.61
N ASP A 158 -14.54 -21.21 -9.94
CA ASP A 158 -15.07 -19.96 -9.40
C ASP A 158 -15.22 -18.92 -10.51
N PRO A 159 -16.43 -18.34 -10.73
CA PRO A 159 -16.65 -17.41 -11.85
C PRO A 159 -15.88 -16.08 -11.70
N ALA A 160 -15.63 -15.60 -10.48
CA ALA A 160 -14.87 -14.37 -10.26
C ALA A 160 -13.38 -14.59 -10.50
N VAL A 161 -12.83 -15.73 -10.08
CA VAL A 161 -11.44 -16.10 -10.38
C VAL A 161 -11.24 -16.35 -11.88
N ALA A 162 -12.17 -17.03 -12.53
CA ALA A 162 -12.13 -17.24 -13.99
C ALA A 162 -12.15 -15.92 -14.77
N ALA A 163 -12.87 -14.89 -14.27
CA ALA A 163 -12.92 -13.57 -14.89
C ALA A 163 -11.57 -12.84 -14.88
N CYS A 164 -10.64 -13.19 -13.99
CA CYS A 164 -9.30 -12.61 -13.95
C CYS A 164 -8.49 -12.87 -15.25
N ALA A 165 -8.83 -13.89 -16.03
CA ALA A 165 -8.23 -14.14 -17.33
C ALA A 165 -8.48 -13.00 -18.34
N HIS A 166 -9.57 -12.25 -18.18
CA HIS A 166 -9.95 -11.14 -19.03
C HIS A 166 -9.78 -9.77 -18.37
N SER A 167 -9.73 -9.75 -17.03
CA SER A 167 -9.57 -8.55 -16.21
C SER A 167 -8.60 -8.82 -15.06
N PRO A 168 -7.30 -8.90 -15.34
CA PRO A 168 -6.29 -9.15 -14.30
C PRO A 168 -6.32 -8.12 -13.19
N ILE A 169 -6.11 -8.56 -11.95
CA ILE A 169 -6.03 -7.69 -10.79
C ILE A 169 -4.56 -7.31 -10.57
N PRO A 170 -4.20 -6.03 -10.60
CA PRO A 170 -2.83 -5.57 -10.35
C PRO A 170 -2.36 -5.89 -8.93
N MET A 171 -1.11 -6.35 -8.81
CA MET A 171 -0.57 -6.80 -7.53
C MET A 171 0.81 -6.22 -7.23
N THR A 172 1.11 -6.06 -5.93
CA THR A 172 2.43 -5.65 -5.44
C THR A 172 2.83 -6.46 -4.21
N SER A 173 4.12 -6.61 -3.97
CA SER A 173 4.68 -7.28 -2.80
C SER A 173 5.47 -6.30 -1.95
N ALA A 174 5.20 -6.27 -0.64
CA ALA A 174 6.06 -5.59 0.33
C ALA A 174 7.34 -6.42 0.49
N ALA A 175 8.43 -5.99 -0.13
CA ALA A 175 9.66 -6.75 -0.26
C ALA A 175 10.88 -5.91 0.13
N MET A 176 11.49 -6.22 1.29
CA MET A 176 12.55 -5.43 1.91
C MET A 176 13.93 -6.11 1.89
N SER A 177 14.08 -7.20 1.11
CA SER A 177 15.35 -7.90 0.93
C SER A 177 15.59 -8.29 -0.52
N TYR A 178 16.85 -8.50 -0.90
CA TYR A 178 17.22 -8.92 -2.26
C TYR A 178 16.51 -10.21 -2.71
N THR A 179 16.35 -11.17 -1.81
CA THR A 179 15.63 -12.43 -2.12
C THR A 179 14.13 -12.18 -2.30
N ALA A 180 13.53 -11.28 -1.50
CA ALA A 180 12.11 -10.96 -1.59
C ALA A 180 11.78 -10.22 -2.90
N VAL A 181 12.62 -9.24 -3.32
CA VAL A 181 12.38 -8.51 -4.58
C VAL A 181 12.54 -9.40 -5.82
N ARG A 182 13.49 -10.34 -5.82
CA ARG A 182 13.60 -11.35 -6.89
C ARG A 182 12.35 -12.21 -6.99
N ARG A 183 11.82 -12.65 -5.85
CA ARG A 183 10.59 -13.44 -5.79
C ARG A 183 9.38 -12.65 -6.30
N ALA A 184 9.30 -11.35 -5.98
CA ALA A 184 8.25 -10.49 -6.53
C ALA A 184 8.38 -10.36 -8.06
N ALA A 185 9.60 -10.22 -8.59
CA ALA A 185 9.85 -10.22 -10.04
C ALA A 185 9.41 -11.53 -10.70
N ASP A 186 9.79 -12.68 -10.15
CA ASP A 186 9.41 -14.01 -10.64
C ASP A 186 7.87 -14.20 -10.65
N ALA A 187 7.18 -13.61 -9.66
CA ALA A 187 5.72 -13.66 -9.56
C ALA A 187 5.02 -12.65 -10.51
N GLY A 188 5.76 -11.73 -11.12
CA GLY A 188 5.20 -10.65 -11.96
C GLY A 188 4.47 -9.57 -11.15
N MET A 189 4.83 -9.40 -9.87
CA MET A 189 4.26 -8.38 -8.99
C MET A 189 5.18 -7.14 -8.94
N GLY A 190 4.59 -5.96 -8.75
CA GLY A 190 5.34 -4.75 -8.40
C GLY A 190 5.92 -4.80 -6.99
N LEU A 191 6.59 -3.72 -6.58
CA LEU A 191 7.16 -3.57 -5.23
C LEU A 191 6.44 -2.48 -4.44
N LEU A 192 6.32 -2.70 -3.14
CA LEU A 192 5.94 -1.68 -2.15
C LEU A 192 7.07 -1.55 -1.14
N PHE A 193 7.64 -0.36 -1.04
CA PHE A 193 8.59 -0.02 0.02
C PHE A 193 7.89 0.63 1.19
N ASP A 194 8.35 0.34 2.41
CA ASP A 194 7.84 0.98 3.61
C ASP A 194 8.24 2.47 3.70
N SER A 195 7.71 3.18 4.71
CA SER A 195 8.00 4.60 4.91
C SER A 195 9.28 4.87 5.71
N LEU A 196 9.95 3.83 6.18
CA LEU A 196 11.12 3.93 7.07
C LEU A 196 12.44 3.71 6.34
N SER A 197 12.44 2.90 5.28
CA SER A 197 13.66 2.57 4.53
C SER A 197 14.31 3.79 3.90
N THR A 198 15.65 3.83 3.97
CA THR A 198 16.43 4.89 3.29
C THR A 198 16.19 4.85 1.78
N ILE A 199 16.38 5.99 1.14
CA ILE A 199 16.22 6.11 -0.33
C ILE A 199 17.24 5.23 -1.06
N GLU A 200 18.46 5.19 -0.58
CA GLU A 200 19.55 4.35 -1.10
C GLU A 200 19.16 2.88 -1.05
N ARG A 201 18.60 2.43 0.09
CA ARG A 201 18.12 1.06 0.24
C ARG A 201 16.98 0.72 -0.72
N CYS A 202 16.02 1.62 -0.88
CA CYS A 202 14.94 1.45 -1.84
C CYS A 202 15.51 1.34 -3.27
N ARG A 203 16.49 2.19 -3.62
CA ARG A 203 17.14 2.17 -4.92
C ARG A 203 17.86 0.85 -5.20
N GLU A 204 18.68 0.37 -4.27
CA GLU A 204 19.37 -0.93 -4.38
C GLU A 204 18.39 -2.09 -4.64
N LEU A 205 17.27 -2.09 -3.91
CA LEU A 205 16.23 -3.10 -4.06
C LEU A 205 15.49 -2.99 -5.39
N THR A 206 15.20 -1.76 -5.85
CA THR A 206 14.61 -1.51 -7.17
C THR A 206 15.55 -1.98 -8.28
N ASP A 207 16.84 -1.63 -8.22
CA ASP A 207 17.82 -2.05 -9.22
C ASP A 207 17.96 -3.59 -9.26
N THR A 208 17.95 -4.25 -8.09
CA THR A 208 17.95 -5.71 -7.99
C THR A 208 16.67 -6.32 -8.62
N TYR A 209 15.51 -5.71 -8.36
CA TYR A 209 14.24 -6.13 -8.92
C TYR A 209 14.24 -6.02 -10.45
N ARG A 210 14.68 -4.88 -10.98
CA ARG A 210 14.77 -4.65 -12.43
C ARG A 210 15.80 -5.60 -13.08
N GLY A 211 16.97 -5.77 -12.45
CA GLY A 211 17.99 -6.72 -12.91
C GLY A 211 17.54 -8.19 -12.88
N SER A 212 16.48 -8.50 -12.14
CA SER A 212 15.84 -9.84 -12.09
C SER A 212 14.65 -9.97 -13.06
N GLY A 213 14.45 -9.01 -13.98
CA GLY A 213 13.36 -9.04 -14.95
C GLY A 213 12.03 -8.50 -14.43
N GLY A 214 12.00 -7.86 -13.26
CA GLY A 214 10.78 -7.27 -12.72
C GLY A 214 10.30 -6.07 -13.55
N THR A 215 9.04 -6.09 -13.98
CA THR A 215 8.42 -5.05 -14.83
C THR A 215 7.27 -4.31 -14.16
N GLY A 216 6.81 -4.76 -12.99
CA GLY A 216 5.72 -4.11 -12.25
C GLY A 216 6.17 -2.78 -11.62
N THR A 217 5.21 -1.96 -11.22
CA THR A 217 5.46 -0.65 -10.61
C THR A 217 6.11 -0.77 -9.24
N CYS A 218 7.16 -0.01 -8.99
CA CYS A 218 7.75 0.18 -7.68
C CYS A 218 7.10 1.39 -7.00
N ILE A 219 6.59 1.20 -5.79
CA ILE A 219 5.79 2.18 -5.06
C ILE A 219 6.54 2.59 -3.80
N LEU A 220 6.79 3.88 -3.65
CA LEU A 220 7.39 4.46 -2.47
C LEU A 220 6.32 4.94 -1.48
N VAL A 221 6.30 4.40 -0.28
CA VAL A 221 5.48 4.97 0.81
C VAL A 221 6.27 6.09 1.48
N ARG A 222 5.69 7.29 1.61
CA ARG A 222 6.31 8.39 2.36
C ARG A 222 5.25 9.15 3.15
N ARG A 223 5.67 9.61 4.35
CA ARG A 223 4.88 10.59 5.09
C ARG A 223 5.06 11.94 4.44
N VAL A 224 3.93 12.59 4.18
CA VAL A 224 3.90 13.91 3.51
C VAL A 224 3.03 14.84 4.34
N TRP A 225 3.45 16.07 4.52
CA TRP A 225 2.69 17.06 5.28
C TRP A 225 2.87 18.45 4.70
N ILE A 226 1.77 19.16 4.47
CA ILE A 226 1.85 20.56 4.06
C ILE A 226 1.90 21.47 5.30
N GLY A 227 2.89 22.34 5.37
CA GLY A 227 3.17 23.17 6.54
C GLY A 227 4.03 22.50 7.59
N PRO A 228 4.03 23.00 8.85
CA PRO A 228 4.82 22.42 9.95
C PRO A 228 4.36 21.01 10.31
N PRO A 229 5.24 19.98 10.23
CA PRO A 229 4.87 18.61 10.49
C PRO A 229 4.68 18.33 11.99
N PRO A 230 3.86 17.32 12.38
CA PRO A 230 3.65 16.91 13.76
C PRO A 230 4.82 16.04 14.28
N ALA A 231 6.03 16.60 14.37
CA ALA A 231 7.28 15.88 14.60
C ALA A 231 7.29 15.01 15.88
N SER A 232 6.68 15.49 16.99
CA SER A 232 6.63 14.72 18.23
C SER A 232 5.77 13.45 18.11
N ARG A 233 4.65 13.51 17.42
CA ARG A 233 3.78 12.34 17.15
C ARG A 233 4.45 11.37 16.19
N GLN A 234 5.21 11.88 15.24
CA GLN A 234 5.99 11.06 14.31
C GLN A 234 7.07 10.28 15.05
N ALA A 235 7.83 10.91 15.95
CA ALA A 235 8.85 10.25 16.74
C ALA A 235 8.25 9.12 17.59
N GLN A 236 7.11 9.33 18.23
CA GLN A 236 6.39 8.29 18.97
C GLN A 236 6.07 7.07 18.11
N GLN A 237 5.68 7.27 16.85
CA GLN A 237 5.38 6.17 15.95
C GLN A 237 6.63 5.36 15.60
N VAL A 238 7.75 6.03 15.36
CA VAL A 238 9.04 5.36 15.10
C VAL A 238 9.46 4.52 16.28
N ASP A 239 9.30 5.02 17.51
CA ASP A 239 9.61 4.27 18.73
C ASP A 239 8.74 3.02 18.88
N VAL A 240 7.44 3.11 18.55
CA VAL A 240 6.57 1.93 18.50
C VAL A 240 7.07 0.92 17.49
N TYR A 241 7.44 1.34 16.29
CA TYR A 241 7.95 0.42 15.26
C TYR A 241 9.28 -0.23 15.68
N ARG A 242 10.19 0.54 16.30
CA ARG A 242 11.47 0.02 16.80
C ARG A 242 11.27 -1.01 17.92
N SER A 243 10.21 -0.91 18.71
CA SER A 243 9.97 -1.81 19.84
C SER A 243 9.69 -3.27 19.42
N TYR A 244 9.19 -3.51 18.23
CA TYR A 244 8.84 -4.86 17.75
C TYR A 244 9.58 -5.32 16.49
N ALA A 245 10.24 -4.40 15.78
CA ALA A 245 10.95 -4.75 14.55
C ALA A 245 12.26 -5.48 14.85
N GLU A 246 12.59 -6.45 14.02
CA GLU A 246 13.88 -7.14 14.10
C GLU A 246 15.05 -6.17 13.90
N ALA A 247 16.12 -6.35 14.67
CA ALA A 247 17.30 -5.48 14.62
C ALA A 247 17.89 -5.33 13.22
N GLY A 248 17.88 -6.40 12.42
CA GLY A 248 18.33 -6.40 11.02
C GLY A 248 17.52 -5.48 10.10
N ALA A 249 16.22 -5.32 10.35
CA ALA A 249 15.38 -4.41 9.58
C ALA A 249 15.71 -2.95 9.91
N GLN A 250 15.96 -2.66 11.18
CA GLN A 250 16.22 -1.30 11.66
C GLN A 250 17.53 -0.70 11.11
N THR A 251 18.50 -1.50 10.68
CA THR A 251 19.78 -1.03 10.11
C THR A 251 19.59 -0.26 8.77
N HIS A 252 18.45 -0.43 8.14
CA HIS A 252 18.14 0.21 6.86
C HIS A 252 17.09 1.33 6.98
N TRP A 253 16.75 1.72 8.21
CA TRP A 253 15.78 2.78 8.44
C TRP A 253 16.45 4.15 8.46
N ALA A 254 15.84 5.10 7.78
CA ALA A 254 16.16 6.51 7.90
C ALA A 254 15.68 7.05 9.26
N ASP A 255 16.26 8.14 9.70
CA ASP A 255 15.61 9.01 10.68
C ASP A 255 14.36 9.55 9.99
N ASP A 256 13.22 8.98 10.34
CA ASP A 256 11.94 9.07 9.63
C ASP A 256 11.44 10.53 9.49
N ALA A 257 12.11 11.26 8.63
CA ALA A 257 11.72 12.62 8.29
C ALA A 257 10.46 12.60 7.42
N MET A 258 9.42 13.27 7.89
CA MET A 258 8.24 13.58 7.08
C MET A 258 8.67 14.55 5.98
N LEU A 259 8.31 14.26 4.73
CA LEU A 259 8.48 15.21 3.63
C LEU A 259 7.48 16.35 3.85
N SER A 260 7.96 17.55 4.10
CA SER A 260 7.09 18.68 4.40
C SER A 260 7.62 19.98 3.80
N HIS A 261 6.70 20.80 3.32
CA HIS A 261 6.96 22.16 2.89
C HIS A 261 5.67 22.99 2.96
N SER A 262 5.76 24.31 3.14
CA SER A 262 4.56 25.18 3.17
C SER A 262 4.08 25.57 1.77
N ASP A 263 4.95 25.55 0.77
CA ASP A 263 4.61 25.77 -0.64
C ASP A 263 4.23 24.44 -1.30
N PRO A 264 3.03 24.32 -1.92
CA PRO A 264 2.57 23.09 -2.57
C PRO A 264 3.44 22.65 -3.75
N ALA A 265 4.00 23.57 -4.54
CA ALA A 265 4.83 23.25 -5.70
C ALA A 265 6.19 22.67 -5.29
N GLU A 266 6.81 23.24 -4.27
CA GLU A 266 8.04 22.74 -3.67
C GLU A 266 7.82 21.38 -3.01
N LEU A 267 6.69 21.18 -2.28
CA LEU A 267 6.38 19.89 -1.70
C LEU A 267 6.18 18.83 -2.78
N ALA A 268 5.51 19.14 -3.87
CA ALA A 268 5.32 18.23 -4.99
C ALA A 268 6.66 17.83 -5.63
N GLU A 269 7.58 18.78 -5.78
CA GLU A 269 8.94 18.51 -6.29
C GLU A 269 9.72 17.60 -5.34
N ILE A 270 9.73 17.89 -4.04
CA ILE A 270 10.38 17.06 -3.02
C ILE A 270 9.86 15.60 -3.09
N VAL A 271 8.53 15.42 -3.14
CA VAL A 271 7.93 14.08 -3.19
C VAL A 271 8.30 13.34 -4.47
N ALA A 272 8.20 13.97 -5.63
CA ALA A 272 8.54 13.36 -6.92
C ALA A 272 10.03 13.01 -7.03
N ASN A 273 10.92 13.93 -6.63
CA ASN A 273 12.37 13.71 -6.63
C ASN A 273 12.76 12.58 -5.66
N THR A 274 12.11 12.48 -4.51
CA THR A 274 12.34 11.39 -3.56
C THR A 274 11.96 10.03 -4.16
N ALA A 275 10.83 9.95 -4.86
CA ALA A 275 10.43 8.73 -5.55
C ALA A 275 11.39 8.34 -6.68
N ALA A 276 11.79 9.31 -7.50
CA ALA A 276 12.75 9.10 -8.59
C ALA A 276 14.13 8.63 -8.07
N ALA A 277 14.63 9.22 -6.99
CA ALA A 277 15.87 8.80 -6.35
C ALA A 277 15.82 7.36 -5.83
N ALA A 278 14.66 6.90 -5.33
CA ALA A 278 14.42 5.54 -4.92
C ALA A 278 14.23 4.56 -6.12
N GLY A 279 14.13 5.07 -7.36
CA GLY A 279 13.79 4.28 -8.54
C GLY A 279 12.32 3.85 -8.60
N CYS A 280 11.44 4.57 -7.91
CA CYS A 280 10.02 4.27 -7.85
C CYS A 280 9.21 5.12 -8.83
N GLU A 281 8.24 4.48 -9.49
CA GLU A 281 7.38 5.12 -10.47
C GLU A 281 6.06 5.63 -9.89
N ALA A 282 5.72 5.26 -8.65
CA ALA A 282 4.49 5.66 -7.98
C ALA A 282 4.73 5.99 -6.51
N VAL A 283 3.82 6.76 -5.93
CA VAL A 283 3.90 7.18 -4.53
C VAL A 283 2.61 6.81 -3.78
N ASN A 284 2.79 6.29 -2.56
CA ASN A 284 1.70 6.11 -1.61
C ASN A 284 1.91 7.07 -0.43
N ILE A 285 1.13 8.14 -0.40
CA ILE A 285 1.23 9.18 0.62
C ILE A 285 0.58 8.71 1.92
N ARG A 286 1.24 8.97 3.03
CA ARG A 286 0.76 8.71 4.38
C ARG A 286 0.69 10.01 5.16
N LEU A 287 -0.49 10.33 5.70
CA LEU A 287 -0.71 11.49 6.58
C LEU A 287 -0.75 11.07 8.06
N HIS A 288 -1.16 9.84 8.32
CA HIS A 288 -1.48 9.36 9.66
C HIS A 288 -0.25 9.18 10.55
N VAL A 289 -0.31 9.76 11.74
CA VAL A 289 0.60 9.58 12.86
C VAL A 289 -0.21 9.33 14.14
N PRO A 290 0.38 8.75 15.22
CA PRO A 290 -0.34 8.49 16.47
C PRO A 290 -1.03 9.73 17.02
N GLY A 291 -2.29 9.57 17.46
CA GLY A 291 -3.05 10.64 18.08
C GLY A 291 -3.47 11.78 17.13
N ILE A 292 -3.30 11.62 15.81
CA ILE A 292 -3.85 12.58 14.85
C ILE A 292 -5.37 12.51 14.88
N LEU A 293 -6.02 13.67 14.84
CA LEU A 293 -7.47 13.76 14.83
C LEU A 293 -8.02 13.64 13.39
N PRO A 294 -9.27 13.16 13.22
CA PRO A 294 -9.89 13.06 11.91
C PRO A 294 -9.89 14.37 11.13
N GLU A 295 -10.21 15.49 11.79
CA GLU A 295 -10.20 16.81 11.20
C GLU A 295 -8.83 17.26 10.71
N GLU A 296 -7.75 16.95 11.44
CA GLU A 296 -6.39 17.28 11.02
C GLU A 296 -6.03 16.53 9.70
N VAL A 297 -6.46 15.27 9.55
CA VAL A 297 -6.27 14.54 8.29
C VAL A 297 -7.10 15.12 7.16
N ARG A 298 -8.36 15.51 7.42
CA ARG A 298 -9.21 16.14 6.40
C ARG A 298 -8.66 17.48 5.94
N ASP A 299 -8.12 18.29 6.88
CA ASP A 299 -7.49 19.57 6.56
C ASP A 299 -6.23 19.37 5.70
N GLN A 300 -5.41 18.37 6.03
CA GLN A 300 -4.26 18.01 5.21
C GLN A 300 -4.66 17.49 3.83
N LEU A 301 -5.71 16.68 3.71
CA LEU A 301 -6.24 16.25 2.41
C LEU A 301 -6.65 17.45 1.56
N ALA A 302 -7.39 18.39 2.13
CA ALA A 302 -7.81 19.61 1.42
C ALA A 302 -6.58 20.43 0.94
N ALA A 303 -5.56 20.57 1.80
CA ALA A 303 -4.34 21.31 1.48
C ALA A 303 -3.46 20.61 0.41
N LEU A 304 -3.58 19.30 0.23
CA LEU A 304 -2.87 18.53 -0.79
C LEU A 304 -3.51 18.62 -2.19
N GLY A 305 -4.60 19.35 -2.37
CA GLY A 305 -5.31 19.44 -3.66
C GLY A 305 -4.46 19.91 -4.84
N ASP A 306 -3.50 20.81 -4.60
CA ASP A 306 -2.56 21.27 -5.63
C ASP A 306 -1.29 20.37 -5.69
N VAL A 307 -0.94 19.71 -4.59
CA VAL A 307 0.26 18.86 -4.51
C VAL A 307 0.09 17.56 -5.31
N VAL A 308 -1.03 16.85 -5.12
CA VAL A 308 -1.26 15.52 -5.72
C VAL A 308 -1.21 15.52 -7.25
N PRO A 309 -1.92 16.42 -7.96
CA PRO A 309 -1.80 16.53 -9.42
C PRO A 309 -0.39 16.90 -9.88
N ALA A 310 0.30 17.80 -9.17
CA ALA A 310 1.66 18.22 -9.51
C ALA A 310 2.70 17.10 -9.29
N VAL A 311 2.56 16.27 -8.26
CA VAL A 311 3.39 15.06 -8.08
C VAL A 311 3.17 14.09 -9.25
N ARG A 312 1.92 13.82 -9.62
CA ARG A 312 1.59 12.93 -10.74
C ARG A 312 2.23 13.41 -12.04
N GLU A 313 2.08 14.69 -12.36
CA GLU A 313 2.66 15.29 -13.57
C GLU A 313 4.18 15.09 -13.63
N ARG A 314 4.89 15.35 -12.51
CA ARG A 314 6.34 15.16 -12.43
C ARG A 314 6.76 13.69 -12.55
N LEU A 315 6.02 12.77 -11.90
CA LEU A 315 6.30 11.33 -12.03
C LEU A 315 6.15 10.88 -13.49
N LEU A 316 5.07 11.29 -14.17
CA LEU A 316 4.84 10.95 -15.57
C LEU A 316 5.88 11.54 -16.50
N ALA A 317 6.31 12.79 -16.26
CA ALA A 317 7.39 13.42 -17.02
C ALA A 317 8.72 12.66 -16.87
N GLY A 318 9.05 12.19 -15.67
CA GLY A 318 10.24 11.36 -15.41
C GLY A 318 10.23 9.98 -16.09
N LEU A 319 9.07 9.46 -16.46
CA LEU A 319 8.91 8.19 -17.19
C LEU A 319 9.09 8.35 -18.71
N ALA A 320 9.04 9.58 -19.22
CA ALA A 320 9.14 9.87 -20.65
C ALA A 320 10.60 10.07 -21.12
N VAL A 321 11.56 10.11 -20.21
CA VAL A 321 13.00 10.26 -20.44
C VAL A 321 13.70 8.92 -20.35
#